data_a966dd404f46a5cc55227eb21c3868b1
#
_entry.id   a966dd404f46a5cc55227eb21c3868b1
#
_cell.length_a   1.000
_cell.length_b   1.000
_cell.length_c   1.000
_cell.angle_alpha   90.00
_cell.angle_beta   90.00
_cell.angle_gamma   90.00
#
_symmetry.space_group_name_H-M   'P 1'
#
loop_
_entity.id
_entity.type
_entity.pdbx_description
1 polymer ?
#
loop_
_entity_poly.entity_id
_entity_poly.type
_entity_poly.pdbx_seq_one_letter_code
_entity_poly.pdbx_strand_id
1 'polypeptide(L)'
;MTIQRRTLATLVATLTLCTALPTSWAQGADEAPDALIKRLSTDLLETIRKDPELKSGNIERISVVVDREVMPYVNFRKMTSAAVGPQWRNATEAQREQLQQAFKSMLIRTYAGALSQVNN
;
A
#
# COMPACT_ATOMS: atom_id res chain seq x y z
N MET A 1 -15.60 -57.83 63.47
CA MET A 1 -14.78 -56.72 64.02
C MET A 1 -14.37 -55.89 62.87
N THR A 2 -15.17 -54.86 62.59
CA THR A 2 -14.96 -53.44 62.52
C THR A 2 -13.71 -53.06 61.74
N ILE A 3 -13.83 -52.38 60.73
CA ILE A 3 -13.78 -50.90 60.67
C ILE A 3 -13.99 -50.40 59.23
N GLN A 4 -14.99 -49.60 59.11
CA GLN A 4 -15.22 -48.77 57.91
C GLN A 4 -14.10 -47.78 57.68
N ARG A 5 -13.66 -47.65 56.41
CA ARG A 5 -12.89 -46.51 56.02
C ARG A 5 -13.56 -45.87 54.83
N ARG A 6 -14.18 -44.75 55.12
CA ARG A 6 -14.73 -43.82 54.20
C ARG A 6 -13.57 -43.15 53.49
N THR A 7 -13.37 -43.39 52.23
CA THR A 7 -12.46 -42.58 51.37
C THR A 7 -13.28 -41.53 50.65
N LEU A 8 -13.04 -40.31 51.06
CA LEU A 8 -13.51 -39.12 50.40
C LEU A 8 -12.79 -38.96 49.03
N ALA A 9 -13.57 -39.08 47.98
CA ALA A 9 -13.11 -38.77 46.63
C ALA A 9 -13.12 -37.25 46.44
N THR A 10 -11.94 -36.66 46.50
CA THR A 10 -11.75 -35.23 46.16
C THR A 10 -11.68 -35.10 44.64
N LEU A 11 -12.72 -34.57 44.07
CA LEU A 11 -12.84 -34.27 42.63
C LEU A 11 -12.16 -32.93 42.41
N VAL A 12 -10.92 -32.97 41.93
CA VAL A 12 -10.21 -31.74 41.47
C VAL A 12 -10.64 -31.50 40.05
N ALA A 13 -11.56 -30.56 39.88
CA ALA A 13 -11.92 -30.03 38.58
C ALA A 13 -10.83 -29.04 38.15
N THR A 14 -9.89 -29.47 37.34
CA THR A 14 -8.95 -28.61 36.65
C THR A 14 -9.67 -27.87 35.51
N LEU A 15 -10.06 -26.65 35.79
CA LEU A 15 -10.60 -25.72 34.81
C LEU A 15 -9.46 -25.22 33.92
N THR A 16 -9.25 -25.88 32.79
CA THR A 16 -8.28 -25.43 31.76
C THR A 16 -8.87 -24.22 31.07
N LEU A 17 -8.46 -23.03 31.52
CA LEU A 17 -8.77 -21.76 30.88
C LEU A 17 -7.95 -21.65 29.60
N CYS A 18 -8.51 -22.11 28.47
CA CYS A 18 -7.99 -21.83 27.15
C CYS A 18 -8.10 -20.29 26.89
N THR A 19 -7.05 -19.58 27.22
CA THR A 19 -6.89 -18.19 26.73
C THR A 19 -6.65 -18.26 25.23
N ALA A 20 -7.71 -18.08 24.46
CA ALA A 20 -7.63 -17.79 23.04
C ALA A 20 -6.95 -16.43 22.87
N LEU A 21 -5.65 -16.44 22.61
CA LEU A 21 -4.92 -15.27 22.16
C LEU A 21 -5.54 -14.88 20.81
N PRO A 22 -6.02 -13.65 20.63
CA PRO A 22 -6.37 -13.17 19.31
C PRO A 22 -5.07 -13.12 18.51
N THR A 23 -4.90 -14.03 17.58
CA THR A 23 -3.90 -13.92 16.52
C THR A 23 -4.31 -12.76 15.64
N SER A 24 -3.98 -11.56 16.07
CA SER A 24 -3.92 -10.39 15.19
C SER A 24 -2.73 -10.60 14.27
N TRP A 25 -2.92 -11.46 13.28
CA TRP A 25 -1.98 -11.53 12.17
C TRP A 25 -2.13 -10.22 11.41
N ALA A 26 -1.04 -9.51 11.33
CA ALA A 26 -0.89 -8.27 10.61
C ALA A 26 -1.55 -8.38 9.23
N GLN A 27 -2.71 -7.77 9.07
CA GLN A 27 -3.27 -7.45 7.76
C GLN A 27 -2.43 -6.31 7.20
N GLY A 28 -1.35 -6.65 6.52
CA GLY A 28 -0.42 -5.65 6.03
C GLY A 28 0.55 -6.08 4.96
N ALA A 29 0.42 -7.28 4.37
CA ALA A 29 1.46 -7.73 3.44
C ALA A 29 1.05 -8.54 2.22
N ASP A 30 -0.21 -8.91 2.02
CA ASP A 30 -0.55 -9.82 0.91
C ASP A 30 -1.86 -9.47 0.18
N GLU A 31 -2.06 -8.19 -0.14
CA GLU A 31 -3.07 -7.84 -1.13
C GLU A 31 -2.57 -8.31 -2.49
N ALA A 32 -3.35 -9.14 -3.20
CA ALA A 32 -2.99 -9.61 -4.54
C ALA A 32 -2.75 -8.41 -5.47
N PRO A 33 -1.77 -8.47 -6.37
CA PRO A 33 -1.39 -7.33 -7.21
C PRO A 33 -2.55 -6.75 -8.03
N ASP A 34 -3.45 -7.58 -8.50
CA ASP A 34 -4.65 -7.18 -9.24
C ASP A 34 -5.66 -6.46 -8.35
N ALA A 35 -5.87 -6.91 -7.11
CA ALA A 35 -6.72 -6.26 -6.13
C ALA A 35 -6.15 -4.88 -5.73
N LEU A 36 -4.83 -4.79 -5.52
CA LEU A 36 -4.13 -3.54 -5.25
C LEU A 36 -4.35 -2.53 -6.38
N ILE A 37 -4.11 -2.93 -7.64
CA ILE A 37 -4.29 -2.05 -8.79
C ILE A 37 -5.74 -1.61 -8.92
N LYS A 38 -6.70 -2.51 -8.74
CA LYS A 38 -8.12 -2.18 -8.79
C LYS A 38 -8.50 -1.16 -7.73
N ARG A 39 -8.07 -1.37 -6.49
CA ARG A 39 -8.33 -0.44 -5.38
C ARG A 39 -7.71 0.93 -5.66
N LEU A 40 -6.41 1.00 -5.95
CA LEU A 40 -5.73 2.26 -6.24
C LEU A 40 -6.37 3.02 -7.41
N SER A 41 -6.76 2.31 -8.46
CA SER A 41 -7.45 2.93 -9.61
C SER A 41 -8.81 3.51 -9.21
N THR A 42 -9.56 2.79 -8.39
CA THR A 42 -10.88 3.27 -7.91
C THR A 42 -10.72 4.50 -7.03
N ASP A 43 -9.82 4.45 -6.06
CA ASP A 43 -9.55 5.54 -5.13
C ASP A 43 -9.07 6.80 -5.87
N LEU A 44 -8.16 6.62 -6.84
CA LEU A 44 -7.65 7.71 -7.65
C LEU A 44 -8.75 8.35 -8.53
N LEU A 45 -9.61 7.54 -9.16
CA LEU A 45 -10.73 8.04 -9.94
C LEU A 45 -11.73 8.82 -9.08
N GLU A 46 -12.00 8.37 -7.85
CA GLU A 46 -12.83 9.13 -6.92
C GLU A 46 -12.18 10.45 -6.51
N THR A 47 -10.88 10.45 -6.24
CA THR A 47 -10.12 11.66 -5.92
C THR A 47 -10.21 12.66 -7.07
N ILE A 48 -10.00 12.21 -8.32
CA ILE A 48 -10.10 13.07 -9.51
C ILE A 48 -11.51 13.65 -9.66
N ARG A 49 -12.55 12.84 -9.47
CA ARG A 49 -13.94 13.29 -9.61
C ARG A 49 -14.34 14.35 -8.58
N LYS A 50 -13.75 14.32 -7.39
CA LYS A 50 -14.04 15.24 -6.28
C LYS A 50 -13.21 16.53 -6.33
N ASP A 51 -12.13 16.56 -7.11
CA ASP A 51 -11.17 17.67 -7.12
C ASP A 51 -11.19 18.42 -8.46
N PRO A 52 -11.74 19.63 -8.50
CA PRO A 52 -11.79 20.44 -9.73
C PRO A 52 -10.42 20.79 -10.31
N GLU A 53 -9.39 20.94 -9.46
CA GLU A 53 -8.04 21.26 -9.92
C GLU A 53 -7.41 20.06 -10.64
N LEU A 54 -7.67 18.84 -10.20
CA LEU A 54 -7.23 17.64 -10.92
C LEU A 54 -7.91 17.55 -12.28
N LYS A 55 -9.20 17.85 -12.35
CA LYS A 55 -9.98 17.88 -13.59
C LYS A 55 -9.48 18.91 -14.58
N SER A 56 -9.01 20.05 -14.11
CA SER A 56 -8.42 21.10 -14.95
C SER A 56 -7.00 20.77 -15.42
N GLY A 57 -6.39 19.69 -14.93
CA GLY A 57 -5.01 19.33 -15.28
C GLY A 57 -3.95 20.14 -14.55
N ASN A 58 -4.27 20.71 -13.38
CA ASN A 58 -3.30 21.43 -12.56
C ASN A 58 -2.12 20.51 -12.18
N ILE A 59 -0.94 20.81 -12.71
CA ILE A 59 0.27 19.97 -12.59
C ILE A 59 0.72 19.84 -11.13
N GLU A 60 0.68 20.93 -10.38
CA GLU A 60 1.08 20.96 -8.97
C GLU A 60 0.16 20.09 -8.14
N ARG A 61 -1.15 20.20 -8.37
CA ARG A 61 -2.15 19.39 -7.68
C ARG A 61 -2.02 17.91 -8.01
N ILE A 62 -1.81 17.58 -9.28
CA ILE A 62 -1.58 16.21 -9.75
C ILE A 62 -0.33 15.65 -9.07
N SER A 63 0.77 16.41 -8.99
CA SER A 63 2.01 15.96 -8.33
C SER A 63 1.77 15.60 -6.87
N VAL A 64 1.04 16.41 -6.11
CA VAL A 64 0.71 16.13 -4.71
C VAL A 64 -0.09 14.84 -4.56
N VAL A 65 -1.07 14.60 -5.42
CA VAL A 65 -1.89 13.38 -5.37
C VAL A 65 -1.08 12.16 -5.76
N VAL A 66 -0.22 12.26 -6.78
CA VAL A 66 0.69 11.17 -7.18
C VAL A 66 1.63 10.79 -6.04
N ASP A 67 2.22 11.79 -5.38
CA ASP A 67 3.14 11.54 -4.26
C ASP A 67 2.45 10.87 -3.07
N ARG A 68 1.21 11.22 -2.81
CA ARG A 68 0.42 10.67 -1.69
C ARG A 68 -0.19 9.30 -1.98
N GLU A 69 -0.79 9.15 -3.15
CA GLU A 69 -1.67 8.01 -3.45
C GLU A 69 -1.03 6.95 -4.35
N VAL A 70 0.02 7.28 -5.09
CA VAL A 70 0.66 6.36 -6.04
C VAL A 70 2.06 5.95 -5.60
N MET A 71 2.89 6.94 -5.26
CA MET A 71 4.31 6.68 -4.97
C MET A 71 4.58 5.67 -3.85
N PRO A 72 3.77 5.55 -2.78
CA PRO A 72 3.98 4.54 -1.74
C PRO A 72 3.88 3.09 -2.22
N TYR A 73 3.22 2.87 -3.35
CA TYR A 73 2.93 1.52 -3.89
C TYR A 73 3.79 1.14 -5.09
N VAL A 74 4.65 2.03 -5.55
CA VAL A 74 5.49 1.78 -6.74
C VAL A 74 6.97 1.89 -6.41
N ASN A 75 7.77 0.99 -6.97
CA ASN A 75 9.22 1.12 -6.93
C ASN A 75 9.68 2.06 -8.05
N PHE A 76 9.50 3.37 -7.83
CA PHE A 76 9.75 4.37 -8.85
C PHE A 76 11.22 4.44 -9.29
N ARG A 77 12.14 4.17 -8.36
CA ARG A 77 13.57 4.05 -8.68
C ARG A 77 13.83 2.95 -9.70
N LYS A 78 13.21 1.79 -9.54
CA LYS A 78 13.32 0.66 -10.48
C LYS A 78 12.69 1.00 -11.82
N MET A 79 11.55 1.67 -11.83
CA MET A 79 10.89 2.14 -13.06
C MET A 79 11.79 3.12 -13.83
N THR A 80 12.33 4.12 -13.15
CA THR A 80 13.27 5.10 -13.74
C THR A 80 14.53 4.42 -14.27
N SER A 81 15.09 3.49 -13.50
CA SER A 81 16.26 2.70 -13.93
C SER A 81 15.99 1.93 -15.23
N ALA A 82 14.83 1.33 -15.36
CA ALA A 82 14.44 0.62 -16.57
C ALA A 82 14.25 1.57 -17.77
N ALA A 83 13.69 2.75 -17.53
CA ALA A 83 13.49 3.76 -18.57
C ALA A 83 14.81 4.39 -19.07
N VAL A 84 15.75 4.63 -18.15
CA VAL A 84 17.08 5.18 -18.47
C VAL A 84 17.99 4.13 -19.13
N GLY A 85 17.80 2.86 -18.74
CA GLY A 85 18.58 1.76 -19.28
C GLY A 85 20.03 1.68 -18.76
N PRO A 86 20.99 1.19 -19.57
CA PRO A 86 22.36 0.91 -19.11
C PRO A 86 23.09 2.09 -18.47
N GLN A 87 22.79 3.32 -18.89
CA GLN A 87 23.42 4.56 -18.37
C GLN A 87 23.11 4.78 -16.88
N TRP A 88 22.04 4.19 -16.36
CA TRP A 88 21.72 4.25 -14.94
C TRP A 88 22.87 3.76 -14.05
N ARG A 89 23.63 2.77 -14.50
CA ARG A 89 24.76 2.20 -13.74
C ARG A 89 25.89 3.20 -13.54
N ASN A 90 26.07 4.08 -14.52
CA ASN A 90 27.13 5.09 -14.54
C ASN A 90 26.75 6.37 -13.80
N ALA A 91 25.49 6.56 -13.48
CA ALA A 91 24.98 7.72 -12.77
C ALA A 91 25.33 7.68 -11.29
N THR A 92 25.73 8.82 -10.72
CA THR A 92 25.88 9.00 -9.28
C THR A 92 24.53 8.95 -8.58
N GLU A 93 24.51 8.81 -7.25
CA GLU A 93 23.25 8.79 -6.50
C GLU A 93 22.46 10.12 -6.69
N ALA A 94 23.15 11.25 -6.65
CA ALA A 94 22.54 12.55 -6.92
C ALA A 94 21.93 12.65 -8.32
N GLN A 95 22.61 12.12 -9.33
CA GLN A 95 22.09 12.07 -10.69
C GLN A 95 20.87 11.14 -10.82
N ARG A 96 20.90 9.99 -10.13
CA ARG A 96 19.75 9.08 -10.10
C ARG A 96 18.52 9.71 -9.47
N GLU A 97 18.71 10.50 -8.41
CA GLU A 97 17.62 11.27 -7.80
C GLU A 97 17.05 12.30 -8.77
N GLN A 98 17.91 13.07 -9.42
CA GLN A 98 17.50 14.05 -10.46
C GLN A 98 16.75 13.38 -11.61
N LEU A 99 17.21 12.20 -12.06
CA LEU A 99 16.55 11.44 -13.11
C LEU A 99 15.15 10.96 -12.67
N GLN A 100 14.98 10.54 -11.43
CA GLN A 100 13.67 10.17 -10.88
C GLN A 100 12.72 11.40 -10.87
N GLN A 101 13.18 12.54 -10.42
CA GLN A 101 12.37 13.76 -10.40
C GLN A 101 11.99 14.22 -11.82
N ALA A 102 12.93 14.18 -12.75
CA ALA A 102 12.68 14.51 -14.14
C ALA A 102 11.68 13.56 -14.79
N PHE A 103 11.84 12.26 -14.55
CA PHE A 103 10.96 11.22 -15.07
C PHE A 103 9.52 11.37 -14.53
N LYS A 104 9.37 11.60 -13.22
CA LYS A 104 8.07 11.88 -12.61
C LYS A 104 7.40 13.09 -13.23
N SER A 105 8.12 14.21 -13.34
CA SER A 105 7.61 15.45 -13.94
C SER A 105 7.20 15.24 -15.40
N MET A 106 7.98 14.49 -16.17
CA MET A 106 7.65 14.16 -17.55
C MET A 106 6.36 13.35 -17.64
N LEU A 107 6.20 12.31 -16.82
CA LEU A 107 4.98 11.48 -16.80
C LEU A 107 3.76 12.31 -16.44
N ILE A 108 3.85 13.15 -15.39
CA ILE A 108 2.74 14.00 -14.96
C ILE A 108 2.32 14.94 -16.10
N ARG A 109 3.26 15.63 -16.73
CA ARG A 109 2.96 16.56 -17.84
C ARG A 109 2.37 15.85 -19.05
N THR A 110 2.88 14.67 -19.37
CA THR A 110 2.41 13.88 -20.52
C THR A 110 0.97 13.41 -20.32
N TYR A 111 0.62 12.98 -19.11
CA TYR A 111 -0.69 12.39 -18.84
C TYR A 111 -1.70 13.33 -18.17
N ALA A 112 -1.30 14.54 -17.76
CA ALA A 112 -2.20 15.51 -17.15
C ALA A 112 -3.42 15.83 -18.01
N GLY A 113 -3.23 15.95 -19.34
CA GLY A 113 -4.33 16.16 -20.28
C GLY A 113 -5.35 15.04 -20.36
N ALA A 114 -4.94 13.79 -20.07
CA ALA A 114 -5.86 12.65 -20.03
C ALA A 114 -6.81 12.71 -18.83
N LEU A 115 -6.39 13.33 -17.73
CA LEU A 115 -7.22 13.45 -16.52
C LEU A 115 -8.44 14.35 -16.75
N SER A 116 -8.33 15.36 -17.63
CA SER A 116 -9.44 16.24 -17.98
C SER A 116 -10.57 15.51 -18.75
N GLN A 117 -10.27 14.32 -19.29
CA GLN A 117 -11.22 13.51 -20.06
C GLN A 117 -11.96 12.47 -19.20
N VAL A 118 -11.56 12.31 -17.94
CA VAL A 118 -12.19 11.33 -17.00
C VAL A 118 -13.60 11.75 -16.55
N ASN A 119 -14.13 12.84 -17.09
CA ASN A 119 -15.40 13.47 -16.64
C ASN A 119 -16.66 12.96 -17.36
N ASN A 120 -16.54 11.97 -18.21
CA ASN A 120 -17.66 11.42 -18.97
C ASN A 120 -18.02 10.01 -18.56
#